data_ae07118679fe6cde5f7111e646291dde
#
_entry.id   ae07118679fe6cde5f7111e646291dde
#
_cell.length_a   1.000
_cell.length_b   1.000
_cell.length_c   1.000
_cell.angle_alpha   90.00
_cell.angle_beta   90.00
_cell.angle_gamma   90.00
#
_symmetry.space_group_name_H-M   'P 1'
#
loop_
_entity.id
_entity.type
_entity.pdbx_description
1 polymer ?
#
loop_
_entity_poly.entity_id
_entity_poly.type
_entity_poly.pdbx_seq_one_letter_code
_entity_poly.pdbx_strand_id
1 'polypeptide(L)'
;MSTIYDSPVSTESGQGGPGDPLGYGGRPEGPGGPARRVGRGVAVAVAAFALGAGALWGAQAAGITPGSSTVLTTSQIAARTDPGLVDVVTTLGYQHARAAGTGLVLTSSGEVLTNNHVIDGATSIAVTDVGNGHTYQAKVVGYDRSHDVAVLQLQGASGLPTVTLGSSGTAAVGQKVVALGNAGGKGGTPSVATGKITDLNASITASEEGSGTSEQLSGLIHHNAAIQPGDSGGALVSTAGQVIGINTAASSGFQFQSGQSQTQAFAIPISQAVSIADQIEAGTPSSTVHIGSTAFLGVEIMSANNAQSDGVPTGSGAAVAGVLSGSPAGQAGIAAGDVIVSVDGHSVSSPAALQSVMEQHRPGDSVRISWTDQSGQTQSANVVLANGPAA
;
A
#
# COMPACT_ATOMS: atom_id res chain seq x y z
N MET A 1 -5.80 44.78 -17.65
CA MET A 1 -5.92 44.63 -19.12
C MET A 1 -6.70 43.35 -19.38
N SER A 2 -7.92 43.58 -19.82
CA SER A 2 -8.97 42.60 -20.14
C SER A 2 -8.65 41.84 -21.41
N THR A 3 -8.96 40.56 -21.49
CA THR A 3 -9.47 39.97 -22.74
C THR A 3 -10.31 38.73 -22.43
N ILE A 4 -11.58 38.88 -22.71
CA ILE A 4 -12.67 37.91 -22.75
C ILE A 4 -12.55 37.17 -24.09
N TYR A 5 -12.78 35.83 -24.10
CA TYR A 5 -13.22 35.12 -25.31
C TYR A 5 -14.44 34.27 -25.03
N ASP A 6 -15.39 34.47 -25.86
CA ASP A 6 -16.79 34.08 -25.92
C ASP A 6 -16.98 32.66 -26.49
N SER A 7 -18.10 32.07 -26.14
CA SER A 7 -18.60 30.76 -26.62
C SER A 7 -19.08 30.82 -28.09
N PRO A 8 -19.41 29.65 -28.69
CA PRO A 8 -20.84 29.47 -28.95
C PRO A 8 -21.41 28.06 -28.65
N VAL A 9 -22.66 28.13 -28.25
CA VAL A 9 -23.70 27.12 -28.14
C VAL A 9 -24.10 26.60 -29.52
N SER A 10 -24.35 25.27 -29.63
CA SER A 10 -25.18 24.72 -30.70
C SER A 10 -26.10 23.65 -30.12
N THR A 11 -27.37 23.96 -30.14
CA THR A 11 -28.54 23.11 -29.95
C THR A 11 -28.79 22.29 -31.19
N GLU A 12 -29.14 20.99 -31.05
CA GLU A 12 -30.09 20.38 -31.96
C GLU A 12 -30.88 19.24 -31.29
N SER A 13 -32.17 19.33 -31.46
CA SER A 13 -33.24 18.51 -30.98
C SER A 13 -33.60 17.39 -31.97
N GLY A 14 -34.07 16.25 -31.49
CA GLY A 14 -34.67 15.21 -32.35
C GLY A 14 -35.44 14.16 -31.57
N GLN A 15 -36.71 14.22 -31.67
CA GLN A 15 -37.78 13.40 -31.11
C GLN A 15 -37.88 12.01 -31.75
N GLY A 16 -38.48 11.04 -31.02
CA GLY A 16 -39.13 9.86 -31.60
C GLY A 16 -39.23 8.66 -30.68
N GLY A 17 -40.35 8.51 -29.96
CA GLY A 17 -40.81 7.21 -29.39
C GLY A 17 -41.79 6.55 -30.38
N PRO A 18 -42.70 5.60 -30.00
CA PRO A 18 -42.63 4.57 -28.97
C PRO A 18 -43.01 3.17 -29.55
N GLY A 19 -42.94 2.12 -28.75
CA GLY A 19 -43.51 0.82 -29.14
C GLY A 19 -43.26 -0.33 -28.18
N ASP A 20 -44.14 -0.52 -27.26
CA ASP A 20 -44.49 -1.79 -26.60
C ASP A 20 -45.48 -2.54 -27.50
N PRO A 21 -45.88 -3.79 -27.32
CA PRO A 21 -45.84 -4.65 -26.13
C PRO A 21 -45.75 -6.19 -26.35
N LEU A 22 -45.72 -6.96 -25.23
CA LEU A 22 -46.35 -8.26 -24.94
C LEU A 22 -45.67 -9.58 -25.35
N GLY A 23 -45.58 -10.47 -24.38
CA GLY A 23 -45.70 -11.90 -24.59
C GLY A 23 -45.09 -12.82 -23.54
N TYR A 24 -45.83 -13.11 -22.47
CA TYR A 24 -46.13 -14.39 -21.81
C TYR A 24 -45.16 -15.58 -21.92
N GLY A 25 -44.84 -16.18 -20.78
CA GLY A 25 -45.01 -17.63 -20.66
C GLY A 25 -43.95 -18.45 -19.97
N GLY A 26 -44.22 -18.90 -18.75
CA GLY A 26 -43.89 -20.28 -18.37
C GLY A 26 -42.74 -20.54 -17.41
N ARG A 27 -43.01 -20.61 -16.12
CA ARG A 27 -42.31 -21.52 -15.18
C ARG A 27 -42.68 -22.97 -15.48
N PRO A 28 -41.85 -23.96 -15.18
CA PRO A 28 -42.07 -24.65 -13.90
C PRO A 28 -40.81 -24.97 -13.09
N GLU A 29 -41.12 -25.30 -11.86
CA GLU A 29 -40.26 -25.59 -10.71
C GLU A 29 -39.60 -26.96 -10.74
N GLY A 30 -38.54 -27.07 -9.92
CA GLY A 30 -38.22 -28.20 -9.10
C GLY A 30 -36.88 -28.89 -9.31
N PRO A 31 -36.37 -29.70 -8.37
CA PRO A 31 -35.88 -29.28 -7.04
C PRO A 31 -34.40 -29.62 -6.81
N GLY A 32 -33.87 -28.98 -5.81
CA GLY A 32 -32.74 -29.19 -4.96
C GLY A 32 -31.69 -30.29 -5.15
N GLY A 33 -30.43 -29.85 -4.99
CA GLY A 33 -29.29 -30.70 -4.67
C GLY A 33 -28.06 -29.84 -4.32
N PRO A 34 -27.36 -30.13 -3.23
CA PRO A 34 -26.33 -29.26 -2.74
C PRO A 34 -25.04 -29.37 -3.55
N ALA A 35 -24.52 -28.21 -3.98
CA ALA A 35 -23.22 -28.12 -4.65
C ALA A 35 -22.10 -28.45 -3.67
N ARG A 36 -21.41 -29.54 -3.90
CA ARG A 36 -20.15 -29.92 -3.26
C ARG A 36 -19.05 -28.93 -3.66
N ARG A 37 -18.52 -28.22 -2.68
CA ARG A 37 -17.25 -27.47 -2.80
C ARG A 37 -16.12 -28.49 -2.95
N VAL A 38 -15.46 -28.50 -4.11
CA VAL A 38 -14.22 -29.25 -4.34
C VAL A 38 -13.08 -28.40 -3.80
N GLY A 39 -12.58 -28.76 -2.63
CA GLY A 39 -11.32 -28.24 -2.11
C GLY A 39 -10.16 -28.81 -2.93
N ARG A 40 -9.35 -27.96 -3.51
CA ARG A 40 -8.05 -28.34 -4.08
C ARG A 40 -7.06 -28.55 -2.94
N GLY A 41 -6.96 -29.81 -2.48
CA GLY A 41 -5.88 -30.24 -1.59
C GLY A 41 -4.59 -30.39 -2.40
N VAL A 42 -3.54 -29.70 -1.98
CA VAL A 42 -2.18 -29.94 -2.44
C VAL A 42 -1.69 -31.22 -1.78
N ALA A 43 -1.51 -32.30 -2.54
CA ALA A 43 -0.94 -33.54 -2.07
C ALA A 43 0.59 -33.39 -2.00
N VAL A 44 1.14 -33.36 -0.79
CA VAL A 44 2.57 -33.55 -0.54
C VAL A 44 2.87 -35.04 -0.60
N ALA A 45 3.56 -35.50 -1.64
CA ALA A 45 4.06 -36.86 -1.74
C ALA A 45 5.35 -37.00 -0.91
N VAL A 46 5.26 -37.67 0.23
CA VAL A 46 6.42 -38.14 0.97
C VAL A 46 6.82 -39.51 0.39
N ALA A 47 7.95 -39.56 -0.31
CA ALA A 47 8.55 -40.82 -0.76
C ALA A 47 9.44 -41.37 0.36
N ALA A 48 8.99 -42.46 0.97
CA ALA A 48 9.81 -43.26 1.86
C ALA A 48 10.71 -44.20 1.06
N PHE A 49 12.02 -44.07 1.19
CA PHE A 49 13.00 -45.02 0.64
C PHE A 49 13.28 -46.13 1.65
N ALA A 50 12.93 -47.37 1.29
CA ALA A 50 13.35 -48.57 1.98
C ALA A 50 14.76 -48.99 1.53
N LEU A 51 15.63 -49.27 2.47
CA LEU A 51 16.97 -49.83 2.26
C LEU A 51 16.88 -51.29 1.82
N GLY A 52 17.38 -51.59 0.63
CA GLY A 52 17.67 -52.95 0.18
C GLY A 52 19.13 -53.04 -0.22
N ALA A 53 19.88 -53.93 0.45
CA ALA A 53 21.27 -54.22 0.16
C ALA A 53 21.39 -55.21 -1.01
N GLY A 54 22.39 -55.00 -1.88
CA GLY A 54 22.98 -56.06 -2.67
C GLY A 54 23.17 -55.78 -4.16
N ALA A 55 24.41 -55.68 -4.52
CA ALA A 55 25.13 -56.17 -5.70
C ALA A 55 26.00 -55.12 -6.41
N LEU A 56 27.30 -55.32 -6.25
CA LEU A 56 28.41 -54.70 -6.99
C LEU A 56 28.27 -54.95 -8.51
N TRP A 57 28.09 -53.91 -9.32
CA TRP A 57 28.58 -53.85 -10.69
C TRP A 57 28.93 -52.40 -11.02
N GLY A 58 30.17 -52.20 -11.49
CA GLY A 58 30.70 -50.88 -11.80
C GLY A 58 29.92 -50.18 -12.92
N ALA A 59 29.32 -49.04 -12.59
CA ALA A 59 28.94 -48.00 -13.52
C ALA A 59 29.66 -46.73 -13.07
N GLN A 60 30.41 -46.13 -13.96
CA GLN A 60 31.04 -44.84 -13.77
C GLN A 60 29.97 -43.86 -13.33
N ALA A 61 30.04 -43.44 -12.06
CA ALA A 61 29.20 -42.37 -11.55
C ALA A 61 29.54 -41.09 -12.34
N ALA A 62 28.68 -40.75 -13.31
CA ALA A 62 28.61 -39.35 -13.77
C ALA A 62 28.40 -38.50 -12.53
N GLY A 63 29.40 -37.70 -12.18
CA GLY A 63 29.38 -36.86 -10.99
C GLY A 63 28.16 -35.98 -10.99
N ILE A 64 27.19 -36.34 -10.17
CA ILE A 64 26.17 -35.40 -9.72
C ILE A 64 26.88 -34.51 -8.72
N THR A 65 27.54 -33.48 -9.22
CA THR A 65 27.96 -32.38 -8.36
C THR A 65 26.68 -31.80 -7.73
N PRO A 66 26.62 -31.68 -6.37
CA PRO A 66 25.53 -30.94 -5.74
C PRO A 66 25.45 -29.60 -6.47
N GLY A 67 24.27 -29.27 -6.99
CA GLY A 67 24.06 -28.08 -7.79
C GLY A 67 24.69 -26.89 -7.08
N SER A 68 25.76 -26.37 -7.63
CA SER A 68 26.31 -25.08 -7.25
C SER A 68 25.19 -24.08 -7.42
N SER A 69 24.67 -23.54 -6.32
CA SER A 69 23.75 -22.41 -6.34
C SER A 69 24.48 -21.33 -7.13
N THR A 70 24.11 -21.14 -8.40
CA THR A 70 24.78 -20.20 -9.28
C THR A 70 24.55 -18.82 -8.71
N VAL A 71 25.58 -18.25 -8.07
CA VAL A 71 25.56 -16.87 -7.60
C VAL A 71 25.44 -15.97 -8.82
N LEU A 72 24.31 -15.29 -8.94
CA LEU A 72 24.05 -14.38 -10.06
C LEU A 72 24.88 -13.10 -9.94
N THR A 73 25.28 -12.55 -11.07
CA THR A 73 25.83 -11.19 -11.13
C THR A 73 24.71 -10.16 -10.88
N THR A 74 25.08 -8.95 -10.47
CA THR A 74 24.14 -7.85 -10.26
C THR A 74 23.28 -7.60 -11.51
N SER A 75 23.87 -7.59 -12.70
CA SER A 75 23.14 -7.42 -13.96
C SER A 75 22.16 -8.56 -14.26
N GLN A 76 22.53 -9.80 -13.90
CA GLN A 76 21.61 -10.95 -14.05
C GLN A 76 20.46 -10.89 -13.04
N ILE A 77 20.71 -10.38 -11.83
CA ILE A 77 19.66 -10.16 -10.81
C ILE A 77 18.69 -9.10 -11.33
N ALA A 78 19.19 -7.95 -11.77
CA ALA A 78 18.36 -6.89 -12.33
C ALA A 78 17.53 -7.40 -13.52
N ALA A 79 18.15 -8.01 -14.52
CA ALA A 79 17.45 -8.53 -15.71
C ALA A 79 16.34 -9.56 -15.39
N ARG A 80 16.43 -10.26 -14.26
CA ARG A 80 15.38 -11.21 -13.80
C ARG A 80 14.29 -10.54 -13.00
N THR A 81 14.62 -9.49 -12.25
CA THR A 81 13.69 -8.86 -11.29
C THR A 81 12.96 -7.67 -11.92
N ASP A 82 13.66 -6.85 -12.73
CA ASP A 82 13.10 -5.62 -13.32
C ASP A 82 11.76 -5.82 -14.03
N PRO A 83 11.55 -6.90 -14.84
CA PRO A 83 10.26 -7.08 -15.49
C PRO A 83 9.07 -7.25 -14.54
N GLY A 84 9.31 -7.65 -13.30
CA GLY A 84 8.28 -7.77 -12.27
C GLY A 84 8.18 -6.56 -11.35
N LEU A 85 8.89 -5.46 -11.66
CA LEU A 85 8.77 -4.20 -10.93
C LEU A 85 7.79 -3.25 -11.62
N VAL A 86 7.25 -2.34 -10.84
CA VAL A 86 6.39 -1.26 -11.35
C VAL A 86 6.80 0.07 -10.74
N ASP A 87 6.68 1.15 -11.53
CA ASP A 87 6.77 2.52 -11.05
C ASP A 87 5.40 2.96 -10.55
N VAL A 88 5.29 3.31 -9.27
CA VAL A 88 4.06 3.80 -8.65
C VAL A 88 4.13 5.32 -8.59
N VAL A 89 3.14 5.99 -9.18
CA VAL A 89 3.00 7.45 -9.12
C VAL A 89 1.64 7.80 -8.51
N THR A 90 1.64 8.52 -7.41
CA THR A 90 0.46 8.93 -6.69
C THR A 90 0.21 10.42 -6.87
N THR A 91 -1.07 10.79 -7.02
CA THR A 91 -1.52 12.17 -7.00
C THR A 91 -2.14 12.45 -5.64
N LEU A 92 -1.57 13.41 -4.92
CA LEU A 92 -2.05 13.88 -3.63
C LEU A 92 -2.92 15.12 -3.89
N GLY A 93 -4.16 14.89 -4.35
CA GLY A 93 -5.01 15.97 -4.89
C GLY A 93 -5.30 17.09 -3.89
N TYR A 94 -5.46 16.74 -2.63
CA TYR A 94 -5.73 17.73 -1.57
C TYR A 94 -4.50 18.55 -1.17
N GLN A 95 -3.30 18.00 -1.40
CA GLN A 95 -2.02 18.68 -1.13
C GLN A 95 -1.43 19.34 -2.38
N HIS A 96 -2.09 19.20 -3.54
CA HIS A 96 -1.59 19.65 -4.85
C HIS A 96 -0.18 19.13 -5.16
N ALA A 97 0.13 17.91 -4.71
CA ALA A 97 1.43 17.28 -4.80
C ALA A 97 1.37 15.94 -5.53
N ARG A 98 2.54 15.37 -5.79
CA ARG A 98 2.72 14.01 -6.33
C ARG A 98 3.82 13.33 -5.56
N ALA A 99 3.65 12.03 -5.33
CA ALA A 99 4.70 11.18 -4.81
C ALA A 99 4.98 10.05 -5.80
N ALA A 100 6.13 9.42 -5.64
CA ALA A 100 6.54 8.29 -6.46
C ALA A 100 7.27 7.25 -5.63
N GLY A 101 7.08 5.99 -5.98
CA GLY A 101 7.71 4.84 -5.40
C GLY A 101 7.80 3.69 -6.39
N THR A 102 8.03 2.52 -5.87
CA THR A 102 8.15 1.26 -6.61
C THR A 102 7.12 0.26 -6.08
N GLY A 103 6.81 -0.76 -6.85
CA GLY A 103 6.02 -1.90 -6.41
C GLY A 103 6.51 -3.20 -7.03
N LEU A 104 6.06 -4.31 -6.45
CA LEU A 104 6.37 -5.68 -6.87
C LEU A 104 5.12 -6.34 -7.43
N VAL A 105 5.15 -6.80 -8.66
CA VAL A 105 4.04 -7.56 -9.27
C VAL A 105 4.01 -8.95 -8.64
N LEU A 106 2.96 -9.25 -7.90
CA LEU A 106 2.75 -10.56 -7.25
C LEU A 106 2.04 -11.55 -8.17
N THR A 107 1.06 -11.07 -8.95
CA THR A 107 0.27 -11.91 -9.85
C THR A 107 0.25 -11.35 -11.27
N SER A 108 0.13 -12.24 -12.26
CA SER A 108 0.04 -11.83 -13.66
C SER A 108 -1.24 -11.05 -14.00
N SER A 109 -2.23 -11.03 -13.11
CA SER A 109 -3.46 -10.25 -13.20
C SER A 109 -3.32 -8.83 -12.62
N GLY A 110 -2.12 -8.44 -12.16
CA GLY A 110 -1.80 -7.08 -11.76
C GLY A 110 -2.04 -6.77 -10.30
N GLU A 111 -1.86 -7.74 -9.43
CA GLU A 111 -1.71 -7.49 -8.01
C GLU A 111 -0.30 -7.02 -7.72
N VAL A 112 -0.19 -5.92 -6.99
CA VAL A 112 1.07 -5.23 -6.72
C VAL A 112 1.22 -4.99 -5.22
N LEU A 113 2.37 -5.35 -4.69
CA LEU A 113 2.80 -5.09 -3.33
C LEU A 113 3.71 -3.86 -3.31
N THR A 114 3.44 -2.92 -2.42
CA THR A 114 4.24 -1.70 -2.23
C THR A 114 4.23 -1.28 -0.77
N ASN A 115 4.86 -0.16 -0.43
CA ASN A 115 4.76 0.43 0.90
C ASN A 115 3.47 1.26 1.06
N ASN A 116 2.95 1.30 2.29
CA ASN A 116 1.80 2.15 2.59
C ASN A 116 2.11 3.63 2.39
N HIS A 117 3.26 4.11 2.86
CA HIS A 117 3.64 5.52 2.71
C HIS A 117 3.77 5.98 1.24
N VAL A 118 3.94 5.05 0.28
CA VAL A 118 3.95 5.39 -1.16
C VAL A 118 2.56 5.79 -1.65
N ILE A 119 1.51 5.27 -1.04
CA ILE A 119 0.13 5.51 -1.45
C ILE A 119 -0.64 6.42 -0.50
N ASP A 120 -0.10 6.73 0.67
CA ASP A 120 -0.77 7.54 1.69
C ASP A 120 -1.19 8.91 1.13
N GLY A 121 -2.42 9.32 1.39
CA GLY A 121 -3.02 10.55 0.87
C GLY A 121 -3.36 10.53 -0.63
N ALA A 122 -3.15 9.43 -1.34
CA ALA A 122 -3.37 9.37 -2.78
C ALA A 122 -4.86 9.44 -3.15
N THR A 123 -5.21 10.41 -3.98
CA THR A 123 -6.54 10.51 -4.61
C THR A 123 -6.62 9.76 -5.94
N SER A 124 -5.47 9.49 -6.56
CA SER A 124 -5.35 8.58 -7.71
C SER A 124 -3.95 7.96 -7.76
N ILE A 125 -3.88 6.73 -8.26
CA ILE A 125 -2.65 5.95 -8.34
C ILE A 125 -2.50 5.46 -9.78
N ALA A 126 -1.40 5.87 -10.43
CA ALA A 126 -1.00 5.40 -11.74
C ALA A 126 0.24 4.52 -11.59
N VAL A 127 0.22 3.34 -12.19
CA VAL A 127 1.28 2.34 -12.06
C VAL A 127 1.77 1.96 -13.44
N THR A 128 3.07 2.15 -13.70
CA THR A 128 3.70 1.77 -14.97
C THR A 128 4.49 0.48 -14.77
N ASP A 129 4.11 -0.56 -15.49
CA ASP A 129 4.82 -1.83 -15.49
C ASP A 129 6.15 -1.71 -16.26
N VAL A 130 7.25 -2.04 -15.59
CA VAL A 130 8.61 -1.93 -16.18
C VAL A 130 8.79 -2.96 -17.29
N GLY A 131 8.15 -4.12 -17.19
CA GLY A 131 8.28 -5.21 -18.14
C GLY A 131 7.67 -4.92 -19.50
N ASN A 132 6.50 -4.26 -19.52
CA ASN A 132 5.77 -3.98 -20.78
C ASN A 132 5.66 -2.48 -21.12
N GLY A 133 6.03 -1.57 -20.20
CA GLY A 133 5.97 -0.13 -20.36
C GLY A 133 4.56 0.47 -20.33
N HIS A 134 3.52 -0.30 -20.01
CA HIS A 134 2.15 0.19 -19.96
C HIS A 134 1.82 0.79 -18.60
N THR A 135 1.04 1.87 -18.61
CA THR A 135 0.52 2.52 -17.39
C THR A 135 -0.92 2.08 -17.15
N TYR A 136 -1.20 1.66 -15.93
CA TYR A 136 -2.50 1.21 -15.45
C TYR A 136 -2.98 2.15 -14.32
N GLN A 137 -4.29 2.30 -14.21
CA GLN A 137 -4.88 2.84 -12.98
C GLN A 137 -4.92 1.73 -11.93
N ALA A 138 -4.60 2.06 -10.69
CA ALA A 138 -4.64 1.10 -9.60
C ALA A 138 -5.72 1.46 -8.57
N LYS A 139 -6.27 0.42 -7.95
CA LYS A 139 -7.12 0.53 -6.76
C LYS A 139 -6.40 -0.07 -5.57
N VAL A 140 -6.56 0.53 -4.41
CA VAL A 140 -6.10 -0.04 -3.15
C VAL A 140 -7.01 -1.21 -2.79
N VAL A 141 -6.43 -2.40 -2.58
CA VAL A 141 -7.13 -3.59 -2.07
C VAL A 141 -7.18 -3.55 -0.55
N GLY A 142 -6.09 -3.11 0.07
CA GLY A 142 -5.97 -2.91 1.50
C GLY A 142 -4.54 -2.51 1.86
N TYR A 143 -4.33 -2.23 3.15
CA TYR A 143 -3.03 -1.79 3.65
C TYR A 143 -2.86 -2.13 5.15
N ASP A 144 -1.62 -2.10 5.60
CA ASP A 144 -1.22 -2.14 7.01
C ASP A 144 -0.21 -1.02 7.27
N ARG A 145 -0.64 0.06 7.93
CA ARG A 145 0.24 1.20 8.24
C ARG A 145 1.35 0.83 9.20
N SER A 146 1.02 0.06 10.25
CA SER A 146 1.99 -0.30 11.29
C SER A 146 3.15 -1.16 10.78
N HIS A 147 3.00 -1.75 9.60
CA HIS A 147 4.05 -2.53 8.94
C HIS A 147 4.47 -1.93 7.59
N ASP A 148 3.91 -0.78 7.23
CA ASP A 148 4.19 -0.05 5.99
C ASP A 148 4.01 -0.91 4.72
N VAL A 149 2.90 -1.65 4.65
CA VAL A 149 2.57 -2.56 3.53
C VAL A 149 1.23 -2.16 2.91
N ALA A 150 1.18 -2.14 1.58
CA ALA A 150 -0.06 -1.93 0.83
C ALA A 150 -0.15 -2.88 -0.38
N VAL A 151 -1.38 -3.27 -0.71
CA VAL A 151 -1.70 -4.08 -1.88
C VAL A 151 -2.58 -3.29 -2.83
N LEU A 152 -2.17 -3.24 -4.09
CA LEU A 152 -2.86 -2.58 -5.18
C LEU A 152 -3.35 -3.60 -6.20
N GLN A 153 -4.49 -3.31 -6.85
CA GLN A 153 -4.97 -4.04 -8.02
C GLN A 153 -4.94 -3.14 -9.24
N LEU A 154 -4.14 -3.50 -10.25
CA LEU A 154 -4.09 -2.82 -11.54
C LEU A 154 -5.33 -3.13 -12.36
N GLN A 155 -5.96 -2.08 -12.92
CA GLN A 155 -7.19 -2.23 -13.67
C GLN A 155 -6.91 -2.66 -15.11
N GLY A 156 -7.48 -3.80 -15.52
CA GLY A 156 -7.33 -4.31 -16.89
C GLY A 156 -5.96 -4.95 -17.18
N ALA A 157 -5.13 -5.16 -16.19
CA ALA A 157 -3.84 -5.83 -16.35
C ALA A 157 -4.00 -7.34 -16.53
N SER A 158 -3.17 -7.92 -17.38
CA SER A 158 -3.09 -9.36 -17.60
C SER A 158 -1.74 -9.75 -18.20
N GLY A 159 -1.26 -10.95 -17.88
CA GLY A 159 -0.02 -11.49 -18.43
C GLY A 159 1.24 -10.75 -17.99
N LEU A 160 1.19 -10.03 -16.86
CA LEU A 160 2.33 -9.32 -16.33
C LEU A 160 3.40 -10.30 -15.82
N PRO A 161 4.70 -9.99 -16.04
CA PRO A 161 5.78 -10.67 -15.35
C PRO A 161 5.68 -10.46 -13.83
N THR A 162 6.00 -11.47 -13.06
CA THR A 162 5.96 -11.41 -11.59
C THR A 162 7.36 -11.52 -11.02
N VAL A 163 7.59 -10.95 -9.84
CA VAL A 163 8.84 -11.16 -9.10
C VAL A 163 8.95 -12.60 -8.58
N THR A 164 10.19 -13.09 -8.43
CA THR A 164 10.42 -14.37 -7.77
C THR A 164 10.61 -14.13 -6.28
N LEU A 165 9.64 -14.54 -5.47
CA LEU A 165 9.70 -14.41 -4.02
C LEU A 165 10.68 -15.45 -3.43
N GLY A 166 11.45 -15.00 -2.44
CA GLY A 166 12.30 -15.83 -1.61
C GLY A 166 11.76 -15.99 -0.19
N SER A 167 12.63 -16.34 0.73
CA SER A 167 12.32 -16.38 2.16
C SER A 167 13.24 -15.44 2.93
N SER A 168 12.65 -14.51 3.66
CA SER A 168 13.40 -13.64 4.57
C SER A 168 13.90 -14.39 5.83
N GLY A 169 13.31 -15.54 6.16
CA GLY A 169 13.74 -16.34 7.31
C GLY A 169 15.16 -16.95 7.19
N THR A 170 15.73 -16.91 5.97
CA THR A 170 17.11 -17.35 5.72
C THR A 170 18.10 -16.19 5.58
N ALA A 171 17.64 -14.95 5.76
CA ALA A 171 18.49 -13.77 5.71
C ALA A 171 19.52 -13.79 6.86
N ALA A 172 20.74 -13.37 6.56
CA ALA A 172 21.83 -13.36 7.53
C ALA A 172 22.68 -12.09 7.41
N VAL A 173 23.18 -11.60 8.54
CA VAL A 173 24.14 -10.48 8.57
C VAL A 173 25.37 -10.83 7.73
N GLY A 174 25.81 -9.88 6.91
CA GLY A 174 26.91 -10.07 5.94
C GLY A 174 26.47 -10.63 4.59
N GLN A 175 25.22 -11.10 4.44
CA GLN A 175 24.68 -11.57 3.16
C GLN A 175 24.67 -10.43 2.14
N LYS A 176 25.20 -10.70 0.93
CA LYS A 176 25.14 -9.75 -0.19
C LYS A 176 23.71 -9.62 -0.71
N VAL A 177 23.31 -8.41 -0.99
CA VAL A 177 21.98 -8.07 -1.52
C VAL A 177 22.09 -7.02 -2.62
N VAL A 178 21.05 -6.97 -3.44
CA VAL A 178 20.85 -5.94 -4.47
C VAL A 178 19.49 -5.29 -4.21
N ALA A 179 19.48 -3.99 -4.04
CA ALA A 179 18.27 -3.19 -3.98
C ALA A 179 17.94 -2.66 -5.37
N LEU A 180 16.68 -2.78 -5.76
CA LEU A 180 16.16 -2.34 -7.07
C LEU A 180 14.92 -1.48 -6.83
N GLY A 181 14.78 -0.38 -7.58
CA GLY A 181 13.64 0.52 -7.45
C GLY A 181 13.65 1.67 -8.44
N ASN A 182 12.79 2.66 -8.23
CA ASN A 182 12.61 3.83 -9.08
C ASN A 182 13.24 5.08 -8.43
N ALA A 183 14.57 5.09 -8.28
CA ALA A 183 15.30 6.18 -7.63
C ALA A 183 14.95 7.55 -8.22
N GLY A 184 14.50 8.45 -7.34
CA GLY A 184 14.08 9.80 -7.72
C GLY A 184 12.73 9.87 -8.42
N GLY A 185 11.96 8.76 -8.48
CA GLY A 185 10.62 8.74 -9.05
C GLY A 185 10.54 9.08 -10.54
N LYS A 186 11.62 8.81 -11.29
CA LYS A 186 11.73 9.21 -12.71
C LYS A 186 11.06 8.23 -13.67
N GLY A 187 10.81 7.01 -13.20
CA GLY A 187 10.37 5.91 -14.04
C GLY A 187 11.46 5.37 -14.98
N GLY A 188 11.11 4.35 -15.76
CA GLY A 188 12.01 3.74 -16.74
C GLY A 188 12.82 2.59 -16.16
N THR A 189 14.11 2.50 -16.52
CA THR A 189 14.98 1.42 -16.01
C THR A 189 15.20 1.57 -14.51
N PRO A 190 14.90 0.53 -13.70
CA PRO A 190 15.09 0.57 -12.26
C PRO A 190 16.54 0.88 -11.86
N SER A 191 16.69 1.60 -10.75
CA SER A 191 17.97 1.80 -10.10
C SER A 191 18.49 0.49 -9.52
N VAL A 192 19.82 0.35 -9.46
CA VAL A 192 20.48 -0.85 -8.94
C VAL A 192 21.52 -0.44 -7.91
N ALA A 193 21.31 -0.79 -6.65
CA ALA A 193 22.27 -0.56 -5.57
C ALA A 193 22.70 -1.88 -4.94
N THR A 194 24.00 -2.08 -4.79
CA THR A 194 24.54 -3.30 -4.14
C THR A 194 24.92 -3.03 -2.70
N GLY A 195 24.71 -4.00 -1.85
CA GLY A 195 25.04 -3.88 -0.44
C GLY A 195 25.13 -5.23 0.27
N LYS A 196 25.08 -5.16 1.59
CA LYS A 196 25.02 -6.31 2.50
C LYS A 196 24.00 -6.04 3.58
N ILE A 197 23.40 -7.08 4.10
CA ILE A 197 22.63 -7.03 5.34
C ILE A 197 23.61 -6.70 6.48
N THR A 198 23.29 -5.68 7.27
CA THR A 198 24.12 -5.21 8.39
C THR A 198 23.52 -5.54 9.74
N ASP A 199 22.16 -5.63 9.80
CA ASP A 199 21.44 -6.04 10.99
C ASP A 199 20.10 -6.68 10.61
N LEU A 200 19.51 -7.43 11.55
CA LEU A 200 18.18 -8.01 11.47
C LEU A 200 17.36 -7.57 12.69
N ASN A 201 16.04 -7.51 12.55
CA ASN A 201 15.14 -7.00 13.58
C ASN A 201 15.39 -5.53 13.97
N ALA A 202 15.88 -4.72 13.02
CA ALA A 202 16.04 -3.29 13.22
C ALA A 202 14.69 -2.60 13.43
N SER A 203 14.71 -1.48 14.16
CA SER A 203 13.53 -0.64 14.36
C SER A 203 13.87 0.80 13.99
N ILE A 204 12.91 1.48 13.38
CA ILE A 204 13.00 2.89 13.01
C ILE A 204 11.75 3.63 13.45
N THR A 205 11.91 4.90 13.77
CA THR A 205 10.78 5.81 13.93
C THR A 205 10.73 6.68 12.67
N ALA A 206 9.69 6.52 11.89
CA ALA A 206 9.41 7.34 10.73
C ALA A 206 8.50 8.49 11.16
N SER A 207 8.90 9.74 10.92
CA SER A 207 8.09 10.93 11.22
C SER A 207 7.73 11.60 9.91
N GLU A 208 6.47 11.85 9.69
CA GLU A 208 6.00 12.66 8.58
C GLU A 208 6.13 14.13 8.93
N GLU A 209 6.88 14.87 8.11
CA GLU A 209 7.12 16.30 8.37
C GLU A 209 5.81 17.08 8.18
N GLY A 210 5.28 17.63 9.27
CA GLY A 210 4.07 18.46 9.28
C GLY A 210 2.81 17.78 9.82
N SER A 211 2.70 16.45 9.86
CA SER A 211 1.53 15.75 10.41
C SER A 211 1.56 15.63 11.94
N GLY A 212 2.76 15.68 12.54
CA GLY A 212 2.95 15.41 13.97
C GLY A 212 2.70 13.95 14.34
N THR A 213 2.53 13.07 13.37
CA THR A 213 2.45 11.63 13.54
C THR A 213 3.82 11.00 13.34
N SER A 214 4.14 10.00 14.15
CA SER A 214 5.33 9.18 13.99
C SER A 214 4.92 7.72 14.02
N GLU A 215 5.41 6.95 13.06
CA GLU A 215 5.21 5.51 13.00
C GLU A 215 6.48 4.79 13.41
N GLN A 216 6.34 3.76 14.24
CA GLN A 216 7.46 2.91 14.63
C GLN A 216 7.40 1.60 13.86
N LEU A 217 8.31 1.43 12.90
CA LEU A 217 8.49 0.18 12.18
C LEU A 217 9.53 -0.68 12.89
N SER A 218 9.26 -1.98 13.03
CA SER A 218 10.13 -2.92 13.72
C SER A 218 10.26 -4.22 12.94
N GLY A 219 11.27 -5.03 13.29
CA GLY A 219 11.52 -6.31 12.61
C GLY A 219 12.13 -6.15 11.21
N LEU A 220 12.73 -5.00 10.91
CA LEU A 220 13.26 -4.68 9.59
C LEU A 220 14.63 -5.33 9.34
N ILE A 221 14.92 -5.58 8.07
CA ILE A 221 16.24 -5.90 7.56
C ILE A 221 16.99 -4.58 7.35
N HIS A 222 18.07 -4.35 8.09
CA HIS A 222 18.97 -3.22 7.86
C HIS A 222 20.06 -3.61 6.86
N HIS A 223 20.29 -2.79 5.86
CA HIS A 223 21.32 -3.02 4.85
C HIS A 223 22.01 -1.72 4.44
N ASN A 224 23.16 -1.82 3.78
CA ASN A 224 23.95 -0.65 3.37
C ASN A 224 23.95 -0.43 1.84
N ALA A 225 23.00 -0.99 1.11
CA ALA A 225 22.78 -0.60 -0.28
C ALA A 225 22.27 0.84 -0.33
N ALA A 226 22.82 1.67 -1.23
CA ALA A 226 22.53 3.09 -1.31
C ALA A 226 21.17 3.33 -2.01
N ILE A 227 20.06 3.10 -1.29
CA ILE A 227 18.71 3.40 -1.77
C ILE A 227 18.42 4.91 -1.65
N GLN A 228 17.49 5.38 -2.48
CA GLN A 228 17.09 6.78 -2.57
C GLN A 228 15.56 6.90 -2.50
N PRO A 229 15.01 8.10 -2.24
CA PRO A 229 13.58 8.35 -2.40
C PRO A 229 13.09 7.87 -3.77
N GLY A 230 11.99 7.12 -3.79
CA GLY A 230 11.47 6.42 -4.98
C GLY A 230 11.82 4.93 -5.04
N ASP A 231 12.87 4.48 -4.34
CA ASP A 231 13.17 3.03 -4.21
C ASP A 231 12.26 2.34 -3.19
N SER A 232 11.50 3.09 -2.39
CA SER A 232 10.45 2.56 -1.49
C SER A 232 9.44 1.72 -2.26
N GLY A 233 9.09 0.55 -1.72
CA GLY A 233 8.24 -0.45 -2.37
C GLY A 233 9.00 -1.37 -3.34
N GLY A 234 10.27 -1.07 -3.64
CA GLY A 234 11.12 -1.85 -4.52
C GLY A 234 11.70 -3.10 -3.86
N ALA A 235 12.43 -3.88 -4.65
CA ALA A 235 12.94 -5.18 -4.25
C ALA A 235 14.28 -5.12 -3.53
N LEU A 236 14.40 -5.78 -2.37
CA LEU A 236 15.67 -6.24 -1.83
C LEU A 236 15.88 -7.70 -2.25
N VAL A 237 16.88 -7.96 -3.08
CA VAL A 237 17.08 -9.23 -3.78
C VAL A 237 18.34 -9.95 -3.28
N SER A 238 18.26 -11.26 -3.05
CA SER A 238 19.38 -12.12 -2.73
C SER A 238 20.24 -12.39 -3.97
N THR A 239 21.45 -12.93 -3.76
CA THR A 239 22.33 -13.34 -4.87
C THR A 239 21.81 -14.54 -5.69
N ALA A 240 20.72 -15.17 -5.24
CA ALA A 240 19.99 -16.18 -6.01
C ALA A 240 18.92 -15.57 -6.94
N GLY A 241 18.72 -14.25 -6.92
CA GLY A 241 17.71 -13.55 -7.72
C GLY A 241 16.31 -13.67 -7.14
N GLN A 242 16.20 -13.83 -5.83
CA GLN A 242 14.92 -13.92 -5.12
C GLN A 242 14.72 -12.69 -4.23
N VAL A 243 13.52 -12.13 -4.22
CA VAL A 243 13.13 -11.03 -3.34
C VAL A 243 13.02 -11.52 -1.92
N ILE A 244 13.79 -10.93 -1.00
CA ILE A 244 13.82 -11.25 0.43
C ILE A 244 13.28 -10.12 1.31
N GLY A 245 13.02 -8.95 0.73
CA GLY A 245 12.43 -7.80 1.42
C GLY A 245 11.91 -6.75 0.46
N ILE A 246 11.12 -5.82 0.99
CA ILE A 246 10.64 -4.63 0.31
C ILE A 246 11.43 -3.45 0.85
N ASN A 247 12.14 -2.73 -0.01
CA ASN A 247 12.88 -1.54 0.41
C ASN A 247 11.93 -0.49 0.99
N THR A 248 12.28 0.07 2.13
CA THR A 248 11.64 1.26 2.67
C THR A 248 12.71 2.34 2.82
N ALA A 249 12.71 3.30 1.90
CA ALA A 249 13.61 4.43 1.88
C ALA A 249 12.94 5.63 2.52
N ALA A 250 13.72 6.48 3.19
CA ALA A 250 13.22 7.76 3.62
C ALA A 250 12.76 8.58 2.40
N SER A 251 11.44 8.80 2.28
CA SER A 251 10.95 9.86 1.40
C SER A 251 11.39 11.22 1.95
N SER A 252 11.35 12.28 1.15
CA SER A 252 11.72 13.63 1.57
C SER A 252 10.88 14.20 2.73
N GLY A 253 9.82 13.49 3.15
CA GLY A 253 8.99 13.79 4.33
C GLY A 253 9.28 12.89 5.53
N PHE A 254 10.03 11.78 5.36
CA PHE A 254 10.40 10.89 6.46
C PHE A 254 11.82 11.19 6.93
N GLN A 255 11.95 11.70 8.15
CA GLN A 255 13.25 11.90 8.79
C GLN A 255 13.54 10.75 9.76
N PHE A 256 14.62 10.02 9.52
CA PHE A 256 15.10 9.03 10.48
C PHE A 256 15.87 9.73 11.60
N GLN A 257 15.43 9.51 12.84
CA GLN A 257 16.14 10.00 14.03
C GLN A 257 17.41 9.18 14.32
N SER A 258 18.26 8.96 13.35
CA SER A 258 19.60 8.46 13.63
C SER A 258 20.61 9.54 13.26
N GLY A 259 21.14 10.20 14.27
CA GLY A 259 22.13 11.26 14.13
C GLY A 259 23.47 10.84 13.53
N GLN A 260 23.49 9.88 12.61
CA GLN A 260 24.65 9.42 11.87
C GLN A 260 24.43 9.56 10.37
N SER A 261 25.30 10.30 9.73
CA SER A 261 25.38 10.64 8.32
C SER A 261 25.80 9.47 7.40
N GLN A 262 25.38 8.23 7.67
CA GLN A 262 25.55 7.11 6.76
C GLN A 262 24.19 6.72 6.22
N THR A 263 24.13 6.43 4.93
CA THR A 263 22.93 5.96 4.23
C THR A 263 22.44 4.68 4.91
N GLN A 264 21.50 4.82 5.83
CA GLN A 264 20.84 3.69 6.46
C GLN A 264 19.66 3.30 5.57
N ALA A 265 19.63 2.06 5.15
CA ALA A 265 18.60 1.53 4.28
C ALA A 265 17.93 0.34 4.98
N PHE A 266 16.62 0.31 4.91
CA PHE A 266 15.84 -0.73 5.57
C PHE A 266 14.95 -1.45 4.54
N ALA A 267 14.58 -2.67 4.87
CA ALA A 267 13.58 -3.40 4.10
C ALA A 267 12.66 -4.19 5.03
N ILE A 268 11.39 -4.22 4.71
CA ILE A 268 10.39 -5.05 5.34
C ILE A 268 10.64 -6.50 4.88
N PRO A 269 10.76 -7.48 5.79
CA PRO A 269 10.96 -8.88 5.41
C PRO A 269 9.85 -9.38 4.48
N ILE A 270 10.21 -10.00 3.36
CA ILE A 270 9.22 -10.41 2.35
C ILE A 270 8.18 -11.39 2.92
N SER A 271 8.58 -12.28 3.83
CA SER A 271 7.64 -13.23 4.44
C SER A 271 6.58 -12.53 5.28
N GLN A 272 6.91 -11.40 5.92
CA GLN A 272 5.96 -10.57 6.66
C GLN A 272 5.02 -9.85 5.70
N ALA A 273 5.58 -9.19 4.68
CA ALA A 273 4.80 -8.43 3.71
C ALA A 273 3.82 -9.32 2.94
N VAL A 274 4.24 -10.52 2.52
CA VAL A 274 3.37 -11.50 1.85
C VAL A 274 2.27 -12.00 2.80
N SER A 275 2.58 -12.26 4.07
CA SER A 275 1.55 -12.67 5.04
C SER A 275 0.47 -11.60 5.23
N ILE A 276 0.85 -10.31 5.20
CA ILE A 276 -0.08 -9.19 5.26
C ILE A 276 -0.88 -9.11 3.95
N ALA A 277 -0.22 -9.27 2.80
CA ALA A 277 -0.89 -9.28 1.50
C ALA A 277 -1.93 -10.40 1.40
N ASP A 278 -1.57 -11.63 1.79
CA ASP A 278 -2.49 -12.78 1.83
C ASP A 278 -3.73 -12.48 2.72
N GLN A 279 -3.53 -11.81 3.85
CA GLN A 279 -4.61 -11.39 4.74
C GLN A 279 -5.52 -10.33 4.09
N ILE A 280 -4.92 -9.36 3.40
CA ILE A 280 -5.64 -8.32 2.65
C ILE A 280 -6.47 -8.96 1.53
N GLU A 281 -5.88 -9.86 0.74
CA GLU A 281 -6.56 -10.58 -0.35
C GLU A 281 -7.71 -11.46 0.15
N ALA A 282 -7.52 -12.09 1.31
CA ALA A 282 -8.57 -12.86 1.97
C ALA A 282 -9.73 -11.97 2.48
N GLY A 283 -9.61 -10.65 2.40
CA GLY A 283 -10.60 -9.70 2.92
C GLY A 283 -10.76 -9.80 4.45
N THR A 284 -9.70 -10.15 5.18
CA THR A 284 -9.73 -10.39 6.62
C THR A 284 -9.10 -9.20 7.37
N PRO A 285 -9.89 -8.22 7.85
CA PRO A 285 -9.34 -7.08 8.58
C PRO A 285 -8.81 -7.50 9.95
N SER A 286 -7.89 -6.69 10.51
CA SER A 286 -7.42 -6.82 11.89
C SER A 286 -7.30 -5.43 12.53
N SER A 287 -6.68 -5.35 13.70
CA SER A 287 -6.37 -4.05 14.31
C SER A 287 -5.36 -3.20 13.52
N THR A 288 -4.61 -3.81 12.62
CA THR A 288 -3.58 -3.14 11.81
C THR A 288 -3.86 -3.22 10.31
N VAL A 289 -4.59 -4.25 9.85
CA VAL A 289 -4.93 -4.47 8.43
C VAL A 289 -6.28 -3.87 8.11
N HIS A 290 -6.27 -2.88 7.21
CA HIS A 290 -7.46 -2.27 6.63
C HIS A 290 -7.76 -2.86 5.24
N ILE A 291 -9.04 -3.13 4.97
CA ILE A 291 -9.50 -3.69 3.68
C ILE A 291 -10.35 -2.67 2.95
N GLY A 292 -9.97 -2.38 1.70
CA GLY A 292 -10.72 -1.51 0.81
C GLY A 292 -10.34 -0.04 0.95
N SER A 293 -11.29 0.83 0.60
CA SER A 293 -11.12 2.29 0.61
C SER A 293 -11.21 2.86 2.02
N THR A 294 -10.54 3.97 2.25
CA THR A 294 -10.52 4.69 3.51
C THR A 294 -11.77 5.56 3.69
N ALA A 295 -12.32 5.57 4.89
CA ALA A 295 -13.40 6.48 5.26
C ALA A 295 -12.87 7.92 5.36
N PHE A 296 -13.65 8.87 4.85
CA PHE A 296 -13.20 10.25 4.71
C PHE A 296 -14.20 11.24 5.31
N LEU A 297 -13.71 12.06 6.21
CA LEU A 297 -14.46 13.16 6.83
C LEU A 297 -14.27 14.48 6.07
N GLY A 298 -13.08 14.71 5.51
CA GLY A 298 -12.74 15.91 4.74
C GLY A 298 -12.35 17.09 5.60
N VAL A 299 -11.57 16.85 6.63
CA VAL A 299 -10.92 17.86 7.48
C VAL A 299 -9.42 17.83 7.29
N GLU A 300 -8.80 18.98 7.35
CA GLU A 300 -7.37 19.15 7.55
C GLU A 300 -7.12 19.34 9.04
N ILE A 301 -6.23 18.56 9.63
CA ILE A 301 -5.96 18.58 11.06
C ILE A 301 -4.65 19.29 11.34
N MET A 302 -4.64 20.19 12.31
CA MET A 302 -3.43 20.86 12.78
C MET A 302 -2.48 19.85 13.43
N SER A 303 -1.17 20.01 13.17
CA SER A 303 -0.17 19.31 13.97
C SER A 303 -0.32 19.71 15.45
N ALA A 304 0.05 18.81 16.36
CA ALA A 304 -0.05 19.07 17.80
C ALA A 304 0.70 20.36 18.22
N ASN A 305 1.84 20.64 17.58
CA ASN A 305 2.64 21.85 17.85
C ASN A 305 1.92 23.13 17.38
N ASN A 306 1.30 23.09 16.19
CA ASN A 306 0.56 24.23 15.66
C ASN A 306 -0.70 24.49 16.49
N ALA A 307 -1.46 23.43 16.81
CA ALA A 307 -2.63 23.52 17.68
C ALA A 307 -2.30 24.16 19.03
N GLN A 308 -1.20 23.75 19.66
CA GLN A 308 -0.72 24.34 20.92
C GLN A 308 -0.32 25.81 20.76
N SER A 309 0.32 26.18 19.64
CA SER A 309 0.66 27.59 19.34
C SER A 309 -0.57 28.45 19.17
N ASP A 310 -1.67 27.89 18.65
CA ASP A 310 -2.98 28.55 18.48
C ASP A 310 -3.87 28.47 19.73
N GLY A 311 -3.31 27.98 20.85
CA GLY A 311 -3.97 27.97 22.15
C GLY A 311 -4.89 26.78 22.40
N VAL A 312 -4.83 25.73 21.56
CA VAL A 312 -5.55 24.48 21.80
C VAL A 312 -4.79 23.63 22.80
N PRO A 313 -5.34 23.33 24.00
CA PRO A 313 -4.63 22.53 24.99
C PRO A 313 -4.34 21.12 24.52
N THR A 314 -3.17 20.61 24.86
CA THR A 314 -2.78 19.21 24.56
C THR A 314 -3.80 18.25 25.16
N GLY A 315 -4.25 17.27 24.37
CA GLY A 315 -5.22 16.26 24.81
C GLY A 315 -6.68 16.68 24.75
N SER A 316 -6.98 17.88 24.23
CA SER A 316 -8.36 18.38 24.12
C SER A 316 -9.10 17.92 22.87
N GLY A 317 -8.40 17.29 21.91
CA GLY A 317 -9.00 16.81 20.67
C GLY A 317 -8.10 16.94 19.44
N ALA A 318 -8.69 16.79 18.27
CA ALA A 318 -8.06 17.05 16.97
C ALA A 318 -8.53 18.41 16.45
N ALA A 319 -7.62 19.41 16.45
CA ALA A 319 -7.91 20.75 15.99
C ALA A 319 -7.98 20.80 14.46
N VAL A 320 -9.03 21.41 13.93
CA VAL A 320 -9.32 21.51 12.51
C VAL A 320 -8.63 22.75 11.94
N ALA A 321 -7.65 22.56 11.04
CA ALA A 321 -6.98 23.62 10.29
C ALA A 321 -7.85 24.11 9.13
N GLY A 322 -8.56 23.19 8.48
CA GLY A 322 -9.39 23.48 7.33
C GLY A 322 -10.46 22.41 7.09
N VAL A 323 -11.45 22.75 6.29
CA VAL A 323 -12.51 21.82 5.88
C VAL A 323 -12.67 21.90 4.37
N LEU A 324 -12.63 20.74 3.72
CA LEU A 324 -12.80 20.66 2.28
C LEU A 324 -14.24 21.00 1.88
N SER A 325 -14.37 21.83 0.88
CA SER A 325 -15.70 22.22 0.37
C SER A 325 -16.47 21.01 -0.12
N GLY A 326 -17.73 20.89 0.32
CA GLY A 326 -18.62 19.77 -0.05
C GLY A 326 -18.32 18.45 0.66
N SER A 327 -17.32 18.41 1.55
CA SER A 327 -17.02 17.23 2.35
C SER A 327 -18.11 16.92 3.40
N PRO A 328 -18.14 15.68 3.94
CA PRO A 328 -19.03 15.34 5.05
C PRO A 328 -18.90 16.28 6.26
N ALA A 329 -17.68 16.68 6.64
CA ALA A 329 -17.44 17.64 7.71
C ALA A 329 -18.06 19.00 7.43
N GLY A 330 -17.86 19.53 6.21
CA GLY A 330 -18.44 20.82 5.81
C GLY A 330 -19.96 20.79 5.80
N GLN A 331 -20.57 19.69 5.37
CA GLN A 331 -22.03 19.50 5.39
C GLN A 331 -22.57 19.41 6.82
N ALA A 332 -21.78 18.88 7.76
CA ALA A 332 -22.13 18.80 9.19
C ALA A 332 -21.97 20.14 9.92
N GLY A 333 -21.33 21.13 9.31
CA GLY A 333 -21.09 22.44 9.91
C GLY A 333 -19.78 22.54 10.71
N ILE A 334 -18.88 21.56 10.57
CA ILE A 334 -17.52 21.66 11.13
C ILE A 334 -16.75 22.70 10.33
N ALA A 335 -16.00 23.56 11.01
CA ALA A 335 -15.24 24.66 10.44
C ALA A 335 -13.77 24.67 10.93
N ALA A 336 -12.93 25.42 10.23
CA ALA A 336 -11.56 25.68 10.71
C ALA A 336 -11.60 26.35 12.08
N GLY A 337 -10.73 25.92 13.00
CA GLY A 337 -10.70 26.38 14.38
C GLY A 337 -11.56 25.57 15.35
N ASP A 338 -12.41 24.66 14.86
CA ASP A 338 -13.11 23.69 15.70
C ASP A 338 -12.17 22.58 16.20
N VAL A 339 -12.56 21.91 17.28
CA VAL A 339 -11.80 20.80 17.85
C VAL A 339 -12.68 19.55 17.91
N ILE A 340 -12.37 18.52 17.14
CA ILE A 340 -13.06 17.23 17.17
C ILE A 340 -12.68 16.50 18.45
N VAL A 341 -13.68 16.12 19.26
CA VAL A 341 -13.51 15.52 20.59
C VAL A 341 -14.02 14.09 20.69
N SER A 342 -14.92 13.66 19.80
CA SER A 342 -15.32 12.25 19.73
C SER A 342 -15.88 11.86 18.36
N VAL A 343 -15.75 10.55 18.03
CA VAL A 343 -16.39 9.88 16.90
C VAL A 343 -17.05 8.61 17.43
N ASP A 344 -18.35 8.44 17.21
CA ASP A 344 -19.20 7.32 17.71
C ASP A 344 -19.00 6.99 19.18
N GLY A 345 -18.81 8.03 20.02
CA GLY A 345 -18.57 7.89 21.44
C GLY A 345 -17.14 7.52 21.83
N HIS A 346 -16.28 7.25 20.87
CA HIS A 346 -14.84 7.09 21.12
C HIS A 346 -14.20 8.47 21.28
N SER A 347 -13.50 8.67 22.41
CA SER A 347 -12.83 9.95 22.70
C SER A 347 -11.66 10.18 21.73
N VAL A 348 -11.62 11.37 21.16
CA VAL A 348 -10.51 11.86 20.36
C VAL A 348 -9.70 12.83 21.20
N SER A 349 -8.50 12.45 21.59
CA SER A 349 -7.59 13.28 22.40
C SER A 349 -6.43 13.88 21.62
N SER A 350 -6.27 13.50 20.34
CA SER A 350 -5.18 13.95 19.49
C SER A 350 -5.49 13.69 18.01
N PRO A 351 -4.73 14.27 17.06
CA PRO A 351 -4.79 13.91 15.64
C PRO A 351 -4.65 12.41 15.38
N ALA A 352 -3.69 11.76 16.02
CA ALA A 352 -3.47 10.31 15.88
C ALA A 352 -4.66 9.49 16.43
N ALA A 353 -5.31 9.94 17.50
CA ALA A 353 -6.50 9.28 18.01
C ALA A 353 -7.69 9.40 17.04
N LEU A 354 -7.87 10.55 16.39
CA LEU A 354 -8.88 10.71 15.35
C LEU A 354 -8.63 9.75 14.18
N GLN A 355 -7.40 9.69 13.72
CA GLN A 355 -7.00 8.80 12.62
C GLN A 355 -7.27 7.33 12.97
N SER A 356 -6.84 6.87 14.14
CA SER A 356 -7.08 5.49 14.60
C SER A 356 -8.55 5.12 14.71
N VAL A 357 -9.41 6.08 15.08
CA VAL A 357 -10.87 5.85 15.10
C VAL A 357 -11.42 5.81 13.68
N MET A 358 -10.99 6.73 12.80
CA MET A 358 -11.45 6.78 11.40
C MET A 358 -11.08 5.52 10.61
N GLU A 359 -9.93 4.90 10.89
CA GLU A 359 -9.48 3.64 10.27
C GLU A 359 -10.42 2.44 10.57
N GLN A 360 -11.22 2.52 11.62
CA GLN A 360 -12.20 1.47 11.96
C GLN A 360 -13.50 1.59 11.16
N HIS A 361 -13.69 2.70 10.45
CA HIS A 361 -14.89 2.99 9.65
C HIS A 361 -14.64 2.79 8.16
N ARG A 362 -15.74 2.69 7.41
CA ARG A 362 -15.74 2.51 5.95
C ARG A 362 -16.50 3.63 5.28
N PRO A 363 -16.21 3.91 4.00
CA PRO A 363 -17.05 4.81 3.22
C PRO A 363 -18.53 4.37 3.25
N GLY A 364 -19.41 5.33 3.50
CA GLY A 364 -20.85 5.10 3.66
C GLY A 364 -21.31 4.85 5.09
N ASP A 365 -20.40 4.65 6.04
CA ASP A 365 -20.78 4.56 7.46
C ASP A 365 -21.35 5.90 7.94
N SER A 366 -22.39 5.82 8.77
CA SER A 366 -22.97 6.98 9.44
C SER A 366 -22.46 7.03 10.87
N VAL A 367 -21.57 7.98 11.14
CA VAL A 367 -20.91 8.16 12.44
C VAL A 367 -21.40 9.42 13.15
N ARG A 368 -21.49 9.38 14.46
CA ARG A 368 -21.78 10.58 15.27
C ARG A 368 -20.46 11.27 15.63
N ILE A 369 -20.28 12.49 15.12
CA ILE A 369 -19.11 13.29 15.45
C ILE A 369 -19.51 14.38 16.43
N SER A 370 -18.69 14.61 17.46
CA SER A 370 -18.83 15.73 18.38
C SER A 370 -17.58 16.58 18.33
N TRP A 371 -17.77 17.89 18.34
CA TRP A 371 -16.67 18.87 18.31
C TRP A 371 -16.99 20.04 19.23
N THR A 372 -15.97 20.77 19.65
CA THR A 372 -16.09 22.05 20.32
C THR A 372 -15.87 23.13 19.28
N ASP A 373 -16.84 24.02 19.13
CA ASP A 373 -16.73 25.14 18.19
C ASP A 373 -15.87 26.29 18.74
N GLN A 374 -15.58 27.29 17.91
CA GLN A 374 -14.74 28.45 18.30
C GLN A 374 -15.34 29.27 19.46
N SER A 375 -16.63 29.14 19.76
CA SER A 375 -17.27 29.75 20.93
C SER A 375 -17.14 28.93 22.21
N GLY A 376 -16.52 27.75 22.14
CA GLY A 376 -16.38 26.81 23.25
C GLY A 376 -17.62 25.94 23.48
N GLN A 377 -18.59 25.95 22.57
CA GLN A 377 -19.80 25.14 22.70
C GLN A 377 -19.60 23.77 22.04
N THR A 378 -20.09 22.72 22.69
CA THR A 378 -20.08 21.38 22.13
C THR A 378 -21.23 21.22 21.13
N GLN A 379 -20.88 20.87 19.92
CA GLN A 379 -21.78 20.54 18.82
C GLN A 379 -21.71 19.04 18.52
N SER A 380 -22.72 18.48 17.87
CA SER A 380 -22.67 17.10 17.34
C SER A 380 -23.59 16.92 16.15
N ALA A 381 -23.17 16.08 15.21
CA ALA A 381 -23.95 15.69 14.05
C ALA A 381 -23.72 14.22 13.68
N ASN A 382 -24.68 13.61 13.00
CA ASN A 382 -24.47 12.36 12.30
C ASN A 382 -23.94 12.67 10.91
N VAL A 383 -22.83 12.05 10.55
CA VAL A 383 -22.08 12.30 9.33
C VAL A 383 -21.94 11.01 8.55
N VAL A 384 -22.33 11.01 7.28
CA VAL A 384 -22.06 9.87 6.39
C VAL A 384 -20.67 10.07 5.79
N LEU A 385 -19.76 9.15 6.07
CA LEU A 385 -18.37 9.22 5.61
C LEU A 385 -18.28 8.98 4.10
N ALA A 386 -17.49 9.80 3.43
CA ALA A 386 -17.24 9.66 2.00
C ALA A 386 -16.11 8.65 1.72
N ASN A 387 -15.91 8.34 0.44
CA ASN A 387 -14.72 7.63 -0.02
C ASN A 387 -13.55 8.61 -0.02
N GLY A 388 -12.51 8.26 0.69
CA GLY A 388 -11.33 9.10 0.87
C GLY A 388 -10.15 8.71 0.00
N PRO A 389 -9.05 9.49 0.14
CA PRO A 389 -7.76 9.09 -0.39
C PRO A 389 -7.30 7.78 0.25
N ALA A 390 -6.29 7.14 -0.33
CA ALA A 390 -5.60 6.04 0.33
C ALA A 390 -4.97 6.52 1.65
N ALA A 391 -4.95 5.69 2.67
CA ALA A 391 -4.42 6.04 3.99
C ALA A 391 -3.27 5.12 4.40
#